data_a22c2cdd98cf59f7f0658517cc144f33
#
_entry.id   a22c2cdd98cf59f7f0658517cc144f33
#
_cell.length_a   1.000
_cell.length_b   1.000
_cell.length_c   1.000
_cell.angle_alpha   90.00
_cell.angle_beta   90.00
_cell.angle_gamma   90.00
#
_symmetry.space_group_name_H-M   'P 1'
#
loop_
_entity.id
_entity.type
_entity.pdbx_description
1 polymer ?
#
loop_
_entity_poly.entity_id
_entity_poly.type
_entity_poly.pdbx_seq_one_letter_code
_entity_poly.pdbx_strand_id
1 'polypeptide(L)'
;ENFWSKLGSKTKFMTFNDHDYVLSLTSHLPHVVAYSIVKTAINNEDKFKDDVIQYSAGGLRDFTRIAASDPIMWRDIFIDNSKNIISVLDKFSENLKDFRKAIAEKNGDKLIKFFESTKNVRKEIVKAKQEVNLPDFGRKKN
;
A
#
# COMPACT_ATOMS: atom_id res chain seq x y z
N GLU A 1 4.05 28.46 7.10
CA GLU A 1 4.86 28.02 5.93
C GLU A 1 6.36 28.25 6.17
N ASN A 2 6.80 29.45 6.53
CA ASN A 2 8.22 29.79 6.66
C ASN A 2 9.02 28.87 7.61
N PHE A 3 8.43 28.45 8.73
CA PHE A 3 9.11 27.55 9.68
C PHE A 3 9.39 26.18 9.06
N TRP A 4 8.39 25.55 8.49
CA TRP A 4 8.52 24.21 7.90
C TRP A 4 9.39 24.21 6.64
N SER A 5 9.33 25.27 5.83
CA SER A 5 10.18 25.43 4.65
C SER A 5 11.67 25.56 5.03
N LYS A 6 11.98 26.25 6.13
CA LYS A 6 13.36 26.32 6.66
C LYS A 6 13.90 24.98 7.14
N LEU A 7 13.01 24.05 7.54
CA LEU A 7 13.36 22.68 7.89
C LEU A 7 13.40 21.73 6.68
N GLY A 8 13.28 22.25 5.45
CA GLY A 8 13.31 21.46 4.22
C GLY A 8 11.99 20.80 3.83
N SER A 9 10.89 21.07 4.55
CA SER A 9 9.58 20.50 4.27
C SER A 9 8.85 21.29 3.18
N LYS A 10 8.12 20.59 2.31
CA LYS A 10 7.16 21.18 1.39
C LYS A 10 5.79 21.17 2.04
N THR A 11 5.23 22.35 2.28
CA THR A 11 3.90 22.49 2.88
C THR A 11 2.83 22.66 1.80
N LYS A 12 1.65 22.08 2.04
CA LYS A 12 0.47 22.26 1.19
C LYS A 12 -0.75 22.47 2.07
N PHE A 13 -1.49 23.55 1.82
CA PHE A 13 -2.80 23.75 2.44
C PHE A 13 -3.88 22.96 1.69
N MET A 14 -4.74 22.31 2.43
CA MET A 14 -5.92 21.62 1.91
C MET A 14 -7.04 21.63 2.95
N THR A 15 -8.28 21.37 2.50
CA THR A 15 -9.39 21.20 3.42
C THR A 15 -9.26 19.90 4.22
N PHE A 16 -9.95 19.79 5.36
CA PHE A 16 -9.97 18.53 6.13
C PHE A 16 -10.47 17.36 5.27
N ASN A 17 -11.53 17.58 4.49
CA ASN A 17 -12.09 16.54 3.63
C ASN A 17 -11.08 16.05 2.57
N ASP A 18 -10.36 17.00 1.94
CA ASP A 18 -9.33 16.64 0.95
C ASP A 18 -8.16 15.90 1.60
N HIS A 19 -7.72 16.34 2.78
CA HIS A 19 -6.69 15.67 3.57
C HIS A 19 -7.08 14.22 3.85
N ASP A 20 -8.24 14.00 4.44
CA ASP A 20 -8.73 12.69 4.84
C ASP A 20 -8.93 11.76 3.65
N TYR A 21 -9.44 12.28 2.53
CA TYR A 21 -9.57 11.51 1.30
C TYR A 21 -8.21 11.13 0.70
N VAL A 22 -7.28 12.06 0.59
CA VAL A 22 -5.93 11.79 0.07
C VAL A 22 -5.21 10.77 0.94
N LEU A 23 -5.27 10.92 2.27
CA LEU A 23 -4.64 9.96 3.18
C LEU A 23 -5.31 8.59 3.16
N SER A 24 -6.62 8.52 2.90
CA SER A 24 -7.28 7.22 2.74
C SER A 24 -6.68 6.39 1.60
N LEU A 25 -6.20 7.03 0.53
CA LEU A 25 -5.56 6.37 -0.61
C LEU A 25 -4.06 6.15 -0.42
N THR A 26 -3.34 7.14 0.13
CA THR A 26 -1.88 7.15 0.14
C THR A 26 -1.27 6.52 1.39
N SER A 27 -2.04 6.40 2.48
CA SER A 27 -1.61 5.90 3.76
C SER A 27 -2.52 4.79 4.30
N HIS A 28 -3.81 5.04 4.45
CA HIS A 28 -4.70 4.14 5.18
C HIS A 28 -4.97 2.85 4.41
N LEU A 29 -5.32 2.92 3.12
CA LEU A 29 -5.50 1.74 2.28
C LEU A 29 -4.24 0.86 2.22
N PRO A 30 -3.02 1.38 2.00
CA PRO A 30 -1.80 0.58 2.07
C PRO A 30 -1.64 -0.20 3.38
N HIS A 31 -2.03 0.38 4.53
CA HIS A 31 -1.95 -0.32 5.82
C HIS A 31 -3.04 -1.40 5.95
N VAL A 32 -4.30 -1.12 5.54
CA VAL A 32 -5.35 -2.16 5.49
C VAL A 32 -4.90 -3.34 4.63
N VAL A 33 -4.31 -3.07 3.46
CA VAL A 33 -3.80 -4.10 2.55
C VAL A 33 -2.66 -4.87 3.19
N ALA A 34 -1.72 -4.18 3.85
CA ALA A 34 -0.59 -4.81 4.53
C ALA A 34 -1.06 -5.76 5.65
N TYR A 35 -1.95 -5.31 6.53
CA TYR A 35 -2.55 -6.17 7.57
C TYR A 35 -3.28 -7.36 6.95
N SER A 36 -4.03 -7.15 5.87
CA SER A 36 -4.80 -8.21 5.20
C SER A 36 -3.89 -9.25 4.54
N ILE A 37 -2.82 -8.84 3.86
CA ILE A 37 -1.85 -9.74 3.24
C ILE A 37 -1.15 -10.60 4.31
N VAL A 38 -0.65 -9.97 5.38
CA VAL A 38 0.03 -10.67 6.47
C VAL A 38 -0.92 -11.67 7.14
N LYS A 39 -2.15 -11.23 7.45
CA LYS A 39 -3.18 -12.11 8.02
C LYS A 39 -3.50 -13.27 7.10
N THR A 40 -3.60 -13.04 5.80
CA THR A 40 -3.84 -14.11 4.81
C THR A 40 -2.68 -15.09 4.77
N ALA A 41 -1.44 -14.59 4.80
CA ALA A 41 -0.25 -15.44 4.77
C ALA A 41 -0.13 -16.36 5.98
N ILE A 42 -0.51 -15.90 7.19
CA ILE A 42 -0.41 -16.68 8.43
C ILE A 42 -1.65 -17.52 8.75
N ASN A 43 -2.80 -17.24 8.13
CA ASN A 43 -4.05 -17.98 8.35
C ASN A 43 -4.16 -19.23 7.45
N ASN A 44 -3.09 -19.58 6.73
CA ASN A 44 -3.02 -20.84 6.00
C ASN A 44 -2.82 -22.02 6.96
N GLU A 45 -2.95 -23.25 6.42
CA GLU A 45 -2.76 -24.48 7.19
C GLU A 45 -1.46 -24.41 8.02
N ASP A 46 -1.53 -24.77 9.29
CA ASP A 46 -0.40 -24.66 10.25
C ASP A 46 0.90 -25.27 9.74
N LYS A 47 0.79 -26.34 8.92
CA LYS A 47 1.95 -27.03 8.32
C LYS A 47 2.80 -26.17 7.37
N PHE A 48 2.28 -25.06 6.84
CA PHE A 48 3.00 -24.18 5.92
C PHE A 48 3.48 -22.88 6.58
N LYS A 49 3.13 -22.65 7.84
CA LYS A 49 3.42 -21.39 8.52
C LYS A 49 4.93 -21.10 8.60
N ASP A 50 5.70 -22.10 8.95
CA ASP A 50 7.17 -21.97 9.04
C ASP A 50 7.79 -21.72 7.66
N ASP A 51 7.30 -22.41 6.63
CA ASP A 51 7.75 -22.22 5.25
C ASP A 51 7.43 -20.80 4.74
N VAL A 52 6.24 -20.27 5.03
CA VAL A 52 5.86 -18.90 4.68
C VAL A 52 6.82 -17.89 5.31
N ILE A 53 7.21 -18.08 6.56
CA ILE A 53 8.17 -17.22 7.24
C ILE A 53 9.57 -17.37 6.62
N GLN A 54 10.05 -18.61 6.48
CA GLN A 54 11.39 -18.92 6.01
C GLN A 54 11.63 -18.46 4.56
N TYR A 55 10.63 -18.64 3.69
CA TYR A 55 10.71 -18.27 2.27
C TYR A 55 10.15 -16.89 1.95
N SER A 56 9.97 -16.04 2.97
CA SER A 56 9.50 -14.65 2.75
C SER A 56 10.45 -13.89 1.84
N ALA A 57 9.97 -13.53 0.65
CA ALA A 57 10.67 -12.66 -0.29
C ALA A 57 10.46 -11.17 0.02
N GLY A 58 11.17 -10.29 -0.69
CA GLY A 58 11.15 -8.85 -0.45
C GLY A 58 9.76 -8.24 -0.38
N GLY A 59 8.83 -8.66 -1.25
CA GLY A 59 7.45 -8.18 -1.25
C GLY A 59 6.72 -8.44 0.07
N LEU A 60 6.71 -9.69 0.57
CA LEU A 60 6.06 -10.01 1.84
C LEU A 60 6.74 -9.29 3.02
N ARG A 61 8.07 -9.21 3.01
CA ARG A 61 8.82 -8.48 4.06
C ARG A 61 8.46 -7.01 4.14
N ASP A 62 8.24 -6.33 3.02
CA ASP A 62 7.80 -4.93 3.02
C ASP A 62 6.39 -4.78 3.60
N PHE A 63 5.46 -5.68 3.29
CA PHE A 63 4.13 -5.68 3.91
C PHE A 63 4.18 -6.00 5.40
N THR A 64 5.01 -6.94 5.84
CA THR A 64 5.16 -7.23 7.28
C THR A 64 5.73 -6.05 8.05
N ARG A 65 6.63 -5.27 7.45
CA ARG A 65 7.17 -4.04 8.05
C ARG A 65 6.07 -2.99 8.26
N ILE A 66 5.20 -2.80 7.28
CA ILE A 66 4.05 -1.88 7.40
C ILE A 66 3.05 -2.39 8.45
N ALA A 67 2.75 -3.68 8.43
CA ALA A 67 1.81 -4.31 9.36
C ALA A 67 2.32 -4.40 10.82
N ALA A 68 3.60 -4.09 11.07
CA ALA A 68 4.17 -4.01 12.43
C ALA A 68 3.97 -2.64 13.10
N SER A 69 3.14 -1.77 12.52
CA SER A 69 2.79 -0.46 13.08
C SER A 69 1.93 -0.59 14.34
N ASP A 70 1.90 0.47 15.17
CA ASP A 70 1.16 0.49 16.43
C ASP A 70 -0.34 0.23 16.22
N PRO A 71 -0.92 -0.81 16.87
CA PRO A 71 -2.30 -1.22 16.63
C PRO A 71 -3.34 -0.25 17.20
N ILE A 72 -3.02 0.48 18.26
CA ILE A 72 -3.95 1.44 18.89
C ILE A 72 -4.06 2.66 18.00
N MET A 73 -2.94 3.20 17.56
CA MET A 73 -2.89 4.34 16.64
C MET A 73 -3.67 4.02 15.34
N TRP A 74 -3.45 2.85 14.74
CA TRP A 74 -4.13 2.49 13.50
C TRP A 74 -5.61 2.18 13.68
N ARG A 75 -6.02 1.62 14.83
CA ARG A 75 -7.43 1.50 15.18
C ARG A 75 -8.12 2.86 15.14
N ASP A 76 -7.53 3.85 15.79
CA ASP A 76 -8.12 5.18 15.91
C ASP A 76 -8.19 5.87 14.56
N ILE A 77 -7.12 5.82 13.77
CA ILE A 77 -7.09 6.34 12.38
C ILE A 77 -8.19 5.70 11.52
N PHE A 78 -8.38 4.39 11.61
CA PHE A 78 -9.39 3.69 10.81
C PHE A 78 -10.82 4.03 11.22
N ILE A 79 -11.05 4.26 12.50
CA ILE A 79 -12.37 4.66 13.02
C ILE A 79 -12.66 6.10 12.62
N ASP A 80 -11.72 7.02 12.84
CA ASP A 80 -11.93 8.44 12.60
C ASP A 80 -12.13 8.75 11.11
N ASN A 81 -11.39 8.10 10.22
CA ASN A 81 -11.52 8.29 8.76
C ASN A 81 -12.34 7.16 8.08
N SER A 82 -13.20 6.46 8.81
CA SER A 82 -13.89 5.25 8.35
C SER A 82 -14.66 5.45 7.04
N LYS A 83 -15.35 6.58 6.86
CA LYS A 83 -16.14 6.86 5.66
C LYS A 83 -15.30 6.84 4.38
N ASN A 84 -14.17 7.52 4.38
CA ASN A 84 -13.28 7.56 3.22
C ASN A 84 -12.59 6.21 3.02
N ILE A 85 -12.15 5.57 4.11
CA ILE A 85 -11.48 4.27 4.05
C ILE A 85 -12.41 3.20 3.47
N ILE A 86 -13.67 3.13 3.89
CA ILE A 86 -14.66 2.19 3.34
C ILE A 86 -14.84 2.44 1.85
N SER A 87 -15.02 3.69 1.43
CA SER A 87 -15.19 4.04 0.02
C SER A 87 -14.02 3.61 -0.86
N VAL A 88 -12.78 3.79 -0.41
CA VAL A 88 -11.60 3.37 -1.17
C VAL A 88 -11.37 1.87 -1.10
N LEU A 89 -11.74 1.23 0.00
CA LEU A 89 -11.66 -0.21 0.18
C LEU A 89 -12.66 -0.95 -0.72
N ASP A 90 -13.85 -0.38 -0.93
CA ASP A 90 -14.83 -0.92 -1.88
C ASP A 90 -14.25 -0.93 -3.31
N LYS A 91 -13.67 0.19 -3.75
CA LYS A 91 -12.99 0.27 -5.06
C LYS A 91 -11.82 -0.71 -5.17
N PHE A 92 -11.04 -0.83 -4.11
CA PHE A 92 -9.95 -1.81 -4.07
C PHE A 92 -10.46 -3.24 -4.19
N SER A 93 -11.56 -3.55 -3.52
CA SER A 93 -12.20 -4.88 -3.59
C SER A 93 -12.74 -5.20 -4.98
N GLU A 94 -13.28 -4.21 -5.70
CA GLU A 94 -13.69 -4.36 -7.10
C GLU A 94 -12.49 -4.64 -8.01
N ASN A 95 -11.39 -3.88 -7.85
CA ASN A 95 -10.17 -4.15 -8.59
C ASN A 95 -9.63 -5.57 -8.33
N LEU A 96 -9.69 -6.06 -7.08
CA LEU A 96 -9.30 -7.44 -6.74
C LEU A 96 -10.21 -8.48 -7.40
N LYS A 97 -11.52 -8.24 -7.48
CA LYS A 97 -12.45 -9.13 -8.18
C LYS A 97 -12.12 -9.22 -9.66
N ASP A 98 -11.82 -8.09 -10.28
CA ASP A 98 -11.44 -8.04 -11.70
C ASP A 98 -10.12 -8.77 -11.95
N PHE A 99 -9.16 -8.59 -11.06
CA PHE A 99 -7.86 -9.28 -11.10
C PHE A 99 -8.05 -10.79 -10.97
N ARG A 100 -8.83 -11.21 -9.96
CA ARG A 100 -9.19 -12.61 -9.74
C ARG A 100 -9.85 -13.23 -10.96
N LYS A 101 -10.78 -12.50 -11.58
CA LYS A 101 -11.47 -12.95 -12.79
C LYS A 101 -10.49 -13.17 -13.96
N ALA A 102 -9.60 -12.20 -14.19
CA ALA A 102 -8.58 -12.32 -15.25
C ALA A 102 -7.65 -13.53 -15.04
N ILE A 103 -7.27 -13.80 -13.79
CA ILE A 103 -6.47 -14.97 -13.44
C ILE A 103 -7.25 -16.27 -13.67
N ALA A 104 -8.50 -16.35 -13.21
CA ALA A 104 -9.34 -17.54 -13.35
C ALA A 104 -9.61 -17.89 -14.84
N GLU A 105 -9.79 -16.87 -15.68
CA GLU A 105 -9.99 -16.98 -17.12
C GLU A 105 -8.66 -17.17 -17.89
N LYS A 106 -7.50 -17.15 -17.20
CA LYS A 106 -6.17 -17.20 -17.82
C LYS A 106 -5.97 -16.12 -18.89
N ASN A 107 -6.61 -14.97 -18.70
CA ASN A 107 -6.62 -13.86 -19.68
C ASN A 107 -5.33 -13.04 -19.55
N GLY A 108 -4.26 -13.48 -20.23
CA GLY A 108 -2.95 -12.84 -20.20
C GLY A 108 -2.99 -11.38 -20.67
N ASP A 109 -3.75 -11.08 -21.73
CA ASP A 109 -3.84 -9.72 -22.28
C ASP A 109 -4.47 -8.74 -21.29
N LYS A 110 -5.51 -9.19 -20.57
CA LYS A 110 -6.13 -8.37 -19.52
C LYS A 110 -5.14 -8.11 -18.37
N LEU A 111 -4.38 -9.13 -17.97
CA LEU A 111 -3.34 -8.97 -16.94
C LEU A 111 -2.24 -8.00 -17.36
N ILE A 112 -1.75 -8.09 -18.60
CA ILE A 112 -0.74 -7.17 -19.13
C ILE A 112 -1.25 -5.72 -19.08
N LYS A 113 -2.49 -5.46 -19.52
CA LYS A 113 -3.09 -4.13 -19.43
C LYS A 113 -3.14 -3.58 -18.01
N PHE A 114 -3.48 -4.41 -17.02
CA PHE A 114 -3.43 -4.03 -15.61
C PHE A 114 -2.01 -3.62 -15.20
N PHE A 115 -1.02 -4.44 -15.50
CA PHE A 115 0.37 -4.16 -15.12
C PHE A 115 0.91 -2.89 -15.78
N GLU A 116 0.63 -2.68 -17.07
CA GLU A 116 1.07 -1.49 -17.79
C GLU A 116 0.44 -0.22 -17.25
N SER A 117 -0.85 -0.24 -16.92
CA SER A 117 -1.53 0.92 -16.34
C SER A 117 -0.92 1.37 -15.01
N THR A 118 -0.51 0.43 -14.16
CA THR A 118 0.10 0.72 -12.86
C THR A 118 1.57 1.12 -12.95
N LYS A 119 2.31 0.54 -13.91
CA LYS A 119 3.74 0.81 -14.11
C LYS A 119 4.05 2.29 -14.35
N ASN A 120 3.16 3.00 -15.03
CA ASN A 120 3.36 4.41 -15.33
C ASN A 120 3.27 5.30 -14.07
N VAL A 121 2.43 4.93 -13.11
CA VAL A 121 2.32 5.66 -11.83
C VAL A 121 3.65 5.66 -11.08
N ARG A 122 4.40 4.55 -11.10
CA ARG A 122 5.73 4.48 -10.49
C ARG A 122 6.69 5.51 -11.09
N LYS A 123 6.66 5.71 -12.40
CA LYS A 123 7.50 6.72 -13.07
C LYS A 123 7.17 8.13 -12.60
N GLU A 124 5.89 8.45 -12.41
CA GLU A 124 5.46 9.76 -11.92
C GLU A 124 5.86 9.99 -10.45
N ILE A 125 5.77 8.97 -9.60
CA ILE A 125 6.23 9.03 -8.20
C ILE A 125 7.74 9.35 -8.14
N VAL A 126 8.55 8.65 -8.94
CA VAL A 126 10.00 8.90 -9.02
C VAL A 126 10.29 10.30 -9.56
N LYS A 127 9.58 10.73 -10.61
CA LYS A 127 9.69 12.07 -11.19
C LYS A 127 9.33 13.17 -10.18
N ALA A 128 8.34 12.91 -9.33
CA ALA A 128 7.95 13.81 -8.24
C ALA A 128 8.97 13.86 -7.08
N LYS A 129 10.08 13.12 -7.18
CA LYS A 129 11.13 13.00 -6.15
C LYS A 129 10.60 12.51 -4.78
N GLN A 130 9.53 11.74 -4.79
CA GLN A 130 8.99 11.11 -3.58
C GLN A 130 9.79 9.85 -3.22
N GLU A 131 10.57 9.33 -4.17
CA GLU A 131 11.43 8.17 -4.00
C GLU A 131 12.58 8.16 -5.02
N VAL A 132 13.64 7.42 -4.71
CA VAL A 132 14.77 7.22 -5.62
C VAL A 132 14.57 5.99 -6.49
N ASN A 133 15.00 6.06 -7.76
CA ASN A 133 14.91 4.95 -8.71
C ASN A 133 16.12 4.01 -8.53
N LEU A 134 16.27 3.42 -7.36
CA LEU A 134 17.33 2.46 -7.06
C LEU A 134 16.71 1.13 -6.62
N PRO A 135 17.39 -0.01 -6.91
CA PRO A 135 17.06 -1.28 -6.29
C PRO A 135 17.03 -1.11 -4.77
N ASP A 136 16.15 -1.85 -4.09
CA ASP A 136 15.98 -1.78 -2.64
C ASP A 136 15.60 -0.39 -2.10
N PHE A 137 14.97 0.45 -2.94
CA PHE A 137 14.50 1.80 -2.55
C PHE A 137 15.61 2.71 -2.00
N GLY A 138 16.86 2.51 -2.43
CA GLY A 138 18.00 3.27 -1.96
C GLY A 138 18.47 2.94 -0.54
N ARG A 139 17.97 1.86 0.05
CA ARG A 139 18.44 1.39 1.36
C ARG A 139 19.85 0.88 1.22
N LYS A 140 20.79 1.47 2.00
CA LYS A 140 22.14 0.92 2.10
C LYS A 140 22.05 -0.46 2.75
N LYS A 141 22.67 -1.47 2.14
CA LYS A 141 22.94 -2.74 2.82
C LYS A 141 23.96 -2.43 3.92
N ASN A 142 23.56 -2.55 5.17
CA ASN A 142 24.48 -2.64 6.29
C ASN A 142 25.24 -3.96 6.20
#